data_0fbd2f19c56a915fa18de3f1b37d2605
#
_entry.id   0fbd2f19c56a915fa18de3f1b37d2605
#
_cell.length_a   1.000
_cell.length_b   1.000
_cell.length_c   1.000
_cell.angle_alpha   90.00
_cell.angle_beta   90.00
_cell.angle_gamma   90.00
#
_symmetry.space_group_name_H-M   'P 1'
#
loop_
_entity.id
_entity.type
_entity.pdbx_description
1 polymer ?
#
loop_
_entity_poly.entity_id
_entity_poly.type
_entity_poly.pdbx_seq_one_letter_code
_entity_poly.pdbx_strand_id
1 'polypeptide(L)' 'MLPKDPFILLSVVNTKLRDQYSSLDKLCDDLDESKEQIVQALADVGYTYSPEQNQFV' A
#
# COMPACT_ATOMS: atom_id res chain seq x y z
N MET A 1 -11.20 5.94 -1.16
CA MET A 1 -11.17 5.14 0.08
C MET A 1 -10.68 3.73 -0.22
N LEU A 2 -9.80 3.22 0.60
CA LEU A 2 -9.22 1.89 0.39
C LEU A 2 -10.03 0.80 1.10
N PRO A 3 -10.01 -0.43 0.58
CA PRO A 3 -10.74 -1.53 1.23
C PRO A 3 -10.15 -1.85 2.60
N LYS A 4 -11.00 -2.39 3.48
CA LYS A 4 -10.58 -2.77 4.83
C LYS A 4 -10.00 -4.18 4.89
N ASP A 5 -10.39 -5.05 3.96
CA ASP A 5 -9.84 -6.40 3.89
C ASP A 5 -8.37 -6.32 3.50
N PRO A 6 -7.44 -6.88 4.33
CA PRO A 6 -6.01 -6.72 4.07
C PRO A 6 -5.54 -7.36 2.76
N PHE A 7 -6.16 -8.44 2.32
CA PHE A 7 -5.76 -9.07 1.06
C PHE A 7 -6.26 -8.28 -0.14
N ILE A 8 -7.46 -7.73 -0.06
CA ILE A 8 -7.97 -6.84 -1.11
C ILE A 8 -7.16 -5.54 -1.10
N LEU A 9 -6.86 -5.02 0.08
CA LEU A 9 -6.01 -3.84 0.22
C LEU A 9 -4.64 -4.05 -0.43
N LEU A 10 -4.02 -5.21 -0.17
CA LEU A 10 -2.74 -5.55 -0.78
C LEU A 10 -2.80 -5.47 -2.30
N SER A 11 -3.83 -6.07 -2.90
CA SER A 11 -3.98 -6.07 -4.35
C SER A 11 -4.19 -4.65 -4.90
N VAL A 12 -5.05 -3.88 -4.27
CA VAL A 12 -5.35 -2.51 -4.71
C VAL A 12 -4.11 -1.62 -4.58
N VAL A 13 -3.43 -1.68 -3.44
CA VAL A 13 -2.25 -0.85 -3.18
C VAL A 13 -1.13 -1.19 -4.16
N ASN A 14 -0.83 -2.49 -4.34
CA ASN A 14 0.24 -2.89 -5.25
C ASN A 14 -0.08 -2.52 -6.70
N THR A 15 -1.33 -2.63 -7.12
CA THR A 15 -1.73 -2.21 -8.47
C THR A 15 -1.53 -0.71 -8.67
N LYS A 16 -1.91 0.10 -7.68
CA LYS A 16 -1.73 1.54 -7.76
C LYS A 16 -0.25 1.95 -7.75
N LEU A 17 0.55 1.27 -6.93
CA LEU A 17 2.00 1.52 -6.90
C LEU A 17 2.64 1.18 -8.25
N ARG A 18 2.19 0.11 -8.89
CA ARG A 18 2.72 -0.28 -10.17
C ARG A 18 2.34 0.71 -11.29
N ASP A 19 1.10 1.17 -11.29
CA ASP A 19 0.54 1.88 -12.43
C ASP A 19 0.46 3.40 -12.25
N GLN A 20 0.35 3.91 -11.01
CA GLN A 20 0.01 5.30 -10.77
C GLN A 20 0.99 6.07 -9.89
N TYR A 21 1.64 5.42 -8.94
CA TYR A 21 2.48 6.09 -7.95
C TYR A 21 3.87 5.51 -7.92
N SER A 22 4.87 6.39 -7.81
CA SER A 22 6.26 5.96 -7.78
C SER A 22 6.74 5.60 -6.37
N SER A 23 5.93 5.83 -5.35
CA SER A 23 6.26 5.48 -3.97
C SER A 23 4.99 5.39 -3.13
N LEU A 24 5.11 4.70 -1.98
CA LEU A 24 4.00 4.60 -1.03
C LEU A 24 3.65 5.97 -0.46
N ASP A 25 4.65 6.82 -0.22
CA ASP A 25 4.40 8.16 0.29
C ASP A 25 3.52 8.97 -0.67
N LYS A 26 3.78 8.87 -1.97
CA LYS A 26 2.99 9.57 -2.97
C LYS A 26 1.57 9.04 -3.05
N LEU A 27 1.40 7.74 -2.95
CA LEU A 27 0.08 7.13 -2.92
C LEU A 27 -0.73 7.64 -1.73
N CYS A 28 -0.14 7.61 -0.55
CA CYS A 28 -0.84 8.02 0.67
C CYS A 28 -1.18 9.51 0.66
N ASP A 29 -0.28 10.33 0.13
CA ASP A 29 -0.49 11.77 0.03
C ASP A 29 -1.64 12.10 -0.92
N ASP A 30 -1.65 11.48 -2.09
CA ASP A 30 -2.68 11.74 -3.09
C ASP A 30 -4.06 11.23 -2.67
N LEU A 31 -4.11 10.07 -2.04
CA LEU A 31 -5.36 9.45 -1.59
C LEU A 31 -5.80 9.92 -0.21
N ASP A 32 -5.00 10.75 0.44
CA ASP A 32 -5.25 11.23 1.81
C ASP A 32 -5.41 10.04 2.77
N GLU A 33 -4.53 9.07 2.67
CA GLU A 33 -4.54 7.86 3.49
C GLU A 33 -3.35 7.86 4.46
N SER A 34 -3.52 7.18 5.60
CA SER A 34 -2.45 7.05 6.57
C SER A 34 -1.49 5.95 6.15
N LYS A 35 -0.23 6.31 5.90
CA LYS A 35 0.82 5.34 5.59
C LYS A 35 0.96 4.31 6.70
N GLU A 36 0.93 4.77 7.95
CA GLU A 36 1.08 3.88 9.10
C GLU A 36 -0.03 2.83 9.16
N GLN A 37 -1.27 3.23 8.87
CA GLN A 37 -2.39 2.31 8.88
C GLN A 37 -2.27 1.27 7.76
N ILE A 38 -1.85 1.68 6.56
CA ILE A 38 -1.66 0.76 5.46
C ILE A 38 -0.54 -0.23 5.77
N VAL A 39 0.60 0.26 6.24
CA VAL A 39 1.74 -0.57 6.60
C VAL A 39 1.36 -1.58 7.68
N GLN A 40 0.64 -1.13 8.72
CA GLN A 40 0.24 -2.00 9.82
C GLN A 40 -0.74 -3.07 9.36
N ALA A 41 -1.74 -2.69 8.57
CA ALA A 41 -2.74 -3.63 8.08
C ALA A 41 -2.11 -4.73 7.24
N LEU A 42 -1.13 -4.40 6.40
CA LEU A 42 -0.47 -5.38 5.55
C LEU A 42 0.59 -6.18 6.32
N ALA A 43 1.23 -5.58 7.31
CA ALA A 43 2.14 -6.31 8.19
C ALA A 43 1.41 -7.40 8.97
N ASP A 44 0.17 -7.14 9.36
CA ASP A 44 -0.64 -8.11 10.10
C ASP A 44 -0.88 -9.40 9.32
N VAL A 45 -0.80 -9.37 8.00
CA VAL A 45 -0.94 -10.55 7.15
C VAL A 45 0.38 -10.95 6.49
N GLY A 46 1.50 -10.40 7.00
CA GLY A 46 2.83 -10.87 6.61
C GLY A 46 3.46 -10.16 5.42
N TYR A 47 2.98 -8.96 5.05
CA TYR A 47 3.53 -8.20 3.93
C TYR A 47 4.17 -6.91 4.40
N THR A 48 5.34 -6.59 3.83
CA THR A 48 6.05 -5.36 4.12
C THR A 48 6.38 -4.63 2.82
N TYR A 49 6.45 -3.30 2.91
CA TYR A 49 6.75 -2.49 1.74
C TYR A 49 8.23 -2.58 1.36
N SER A 50 8.48 -2.88 0.08
CA SER A 50 9.83 -2.88 -0.48
C SER A 50 10.01 -1.63 -1.33
N PRO A 51 10.79 -0.63 -0.88
CA PRO A 51 11.04 0.58 -1.68
C PRO A 51 11.72 0.29 -3.01
N GLU A 52 12.58 -0.72 -3.04
CA GLU A 52 13.32 -1.08 -4.25
C GLU A 52 12.40 -1.59 -5.34
N GLN A 53 11.37 -2.35 -4.96
CA GLN A 53 10.41 -2.91 -5.90
C GLN A 53 9.15 -2.05 -6.02
N ASN A 54 8.98 -1.08 -5.12
CA ASN A 54 7.80 -0.24 -5.02
C ASN A 54 6.54 -1.09 -4.90
N GLN A 55 6.58 -2.06 -4.01
CA GLN A 55 5.42 -2.93 -3.76
C GLN A 55 5.54 -3.58 -2.39
N PHE A 56 4.42 -4.09 -1.89
CA PHE A 56 4.40 -4.91 -0.69
C PHE A 56 4.73 -6.35 -1.06
N VAL A 57 5.64 -6.94 -0.31
CA VAL A 57 6.13 -8.32 -0.56
C VAL A 57 6.09 -9.16 0.71
#